data_7bb0c773d85925a114bfc33babdf8ca6
#
_entry.id   7bb0c773d85925a114bfc33babdf8ca6
#
_cell.length_a   1.000
_cell.length_b   1.000
_cell.length_c   1.000
_cell.angle_alpha   90.00
_cell.angle_beta   90.00
_cell.angle_gamma   90.00
#
_symmetry.space_group_name_H-M   'P 1'
#
loop_
_entity.id
_entity.type
_entity.pdbx_description
1 polymer ?
#
loop_
_entity_poly.entity_id
_entity_poly.type
_entity_poly.pdbx_seq_one_letter_code
_entity_poly.pdbx_strand_id
1 'polypeptide(L)'
;MLNPIHLRTLQECVRTGSFAEAGRALGYTASAVSQQMVLLERAVGAPLFERSARSARSTGLALKLADRSRDALGALDALEREVRSMVVGDEGSLRLASFATANARILPAVLEAVVARRPHAEVQLDEGEPDEVVDGVLDGLVDAAVVFEYDLDPRQWPLELCAQQLLAEPLRLALPESHRLSGAERIELRDLAEDAWICTRQDTAGARCLVRLAAACGFVPRIVFRSNDYSVIRDLVARGLGVAVLPGLAIDDEVHIARIADWQPHRRVKALHRKQNSNPLLPILLECLDKACDELIRGWQHDDAARNQPSRVEAP
;
A
#
# COMPACT_ATOMS: atom_id res chain seq x y z
N MET A 1 -14.33 4.48 -34.16
CA MET A 1 -13.39 4.99 -33.15
C MET A 1 -13.80 4.45 -31.80
N LEU A 2 -12.85 3.99 -30.97
CA LEU A 2 -13.14 3.50 -29.62
C LEU A 2 -13.48 4.70 -28.72
N ASN A 3 -14.59 4.59 -27.98
CA ASN A 3 -15.04 5.63 -27.05
C ASN A 3 -14.40 5.40 -25.66
N PRO A 4 -13.72 6.40 -25.08
CA PRO A 4 -13.09 6.26 -23.76
C PRO A 4 -14.07 5.86 -22.64
N ILE A 5 -15.29 6.38 -22.66
CA ILE A 5 -16.34 6.02 -21.68
C ILE A 5 -16.66 4.51 -21.77
N HIS A 6 -16.82 3.98 -22.99
CA HIS A 6 -17.10 2.56 -23.18
C HIS A 6 -15.91 1.67 -22.75
N LEU A 7 -14.68 2.14 -22.94
CA LEU A 7 -13.48 1.43 -22.47
C LEU A 7 -13.41 1.39 -20.94
N ARG A 8 -13.72 2.49 -20.25
CA ARG A 8 -13.83 2.52 -18.77
C ARG A 8 -14.91 1.56 -18.29
N THR A 9 -16.06 1.56 -18.94
CA THR A 9 -17.14 0.64 -18.63
C THR A 9 -16.75 -0.82 -18.86
N LEU A 10 -15.97 -1.12 -19.92
CA LEU A 10 -15.43 -2.45 -20.16
C LEU A 10 -14.50 -2.90 -19.02
N GLN A 11 -13.57 -2.04 -18.59
CA GLN A 11 -12.67 -2.34 -17.47
C GLN A 11 -13.44 -2.71 -16.21
N GLU A 12 -14.47 -1.92 -15.89
CA GLU A 12 -15.29 -2.16 -14.71
C GLU A 12 -16.14 -3.44 -14.84
N CYS A 13 -16.65 -3.76 -16.02
CA CYS A 13 -17.34 -5.00 -16.29
C CYS A 13 -16.42 -6.23 -16.16
N VAL A 14 -15.18 -6.10 -16.60
CA VAL A 14 -14.16 -7.16 -16.45
C VAL A 14 -13.79 -7.37 -14.99
N ARG A 15 -13.61 -6.27 -14.24
CA ARG A 15 -13.23 -6.29 -12.82
C ARG A 15 -14.32 -6.91 -11.94
N THR A 16 -15.59 -6.54 -12.17
CA THR A 16 -16.72 -6.97 -11.34
C THR A 16 -17.37 -8.29 -11.81
N GLY A 17 -17.17 -8.65 -13.08
CA GLY A 17 -17.87 -9.78 -13.70
C GLY A 17 -19.39 -9.57 -13.86
N SER A 18 -19.90 -8.34 -13.63
CA SER A 18 -21.33 -8.04 -13.58
C SER A 18 -21.64 -6.64 -14.12
N PHE A 19 -22.55 -6.56 -15.12
CA PHE A 19 -23.02 -5.26 -15.63
C PHE A 19 -23.77 -4.44 -14.59
N ALA A 20 -24.45 -5.09 -13.65
CA ALA A 20 -25.16 -4.40 -12.58
C ALA A 20 -24.19 -3.79 -11.55
N GLU A 21 -23.12 -4.50 -11.22
CA GLU A 21 -22.08 -4.00 -10.31
C GLU A 21 -21.23 -2.91 -10.96
N ALA A 22 -20.81 -3.11 -12.22
CA ALA A 22 -20.13 -2.10 -13.00
C ALA A 22 -20.97 -0.81 -13.11
N GLY A 23 -22.29 -0.96 -13.35
CA GLY A 23 -23.20 0.17 -13.38
C GLY A 23 -23.26 0.92 -12.06
N ARG A 24 -23.34 0.21 -10.93
CA ARG A 24 -23.35 0.84 -9.59
C ARG A 24 -22.05 1.61 -9.31
N ALA A 25 -20.91 1.02 -9.66
CA ALA A 25 -19.61 1.66 -9.46
C ALA A 25 -19.41 2.92 -10.30
N LEU A 26 -19.96 2.93 -11.53
CA LEU A 26 -19.81 4.04 -12.48
C LEU A 26 -20.98 5.03 -12.48
N GLY A 27 -22.00 4.83 -11.63
CA GLY A 27 -23.21 5.69 -11.61
C GLY A 27 -24.14 5.47 -12.80
N TYR A 28 -24.11 4.30 -13.45
CA TYR A 28 -24.97 3.93 -14.57
C TYR A 28 -25.98 2.84 -14.20
N THR A 29 -27.05 2.74 -14.98
CA THR A 29 -27.94 1.58 -14.92
C THR A 29 -27.31 0.38 -15.62
N ALA A 30 -27.68 -0.85 -15.22
CA ALA A 30 -27.22 -2.07 -15.90
C ALA A 30 -27.60 -2.08 -17.41
N SER A 31 -28.74 -1.48 -17.75
CA SER A 31 -29.17 -1.32 -19.15
C SER A 31 -28.25 -0.38 -19.93
N ALA A 32 -27.82 0.75 -19.32
CA ALA A 32 -26.88 1.67 -19.96
C ALA A 32 -25.52 1.00 -20.18
N VAL A 33 -25.00 0.26 -19.17
CA VAL A 33 -23.77 -0.53 -19.31
C VAL A 33 -23.89 -1.54 -20.46
N SER A 34 -25.00 -2.29 -20.51
CA SER A 34 -25.24 -3.25 -21.60
C SER A 34 -25.24 -2.58 -22.98
N GLN A 35 -25.87 -1.41 -23.13
CA GLN A 35 -25.87 -0.65 -24.38
C GLN A 35 -24.47 -0.16 -24.75
N GLN A 36 -23.70 0.34 -23.81
CA GLN A 36 -22.30 0.76 -24.03
C GLN A 36 -21.44 -0.42 -24.49
N MET A 37 -21.61 -1.59 -23.91
CA MET A 37 -20.87 -2.80 -24.34
C MET A 37 -21.28 -3.24 -25.76
N VAL A 38 -22.56 -3.20 -26.11
CA VAL A 38 -23.01 -3.47 -27.50
C VAL A 38 -22.41 -2.47 -28.49
N LEU A 39 -22.33 -1.18 -28.14
CA LEU A 39 -21.69 -0.18 -28.99
C LEU A 39 -20.18 -0.41 -29.12
N LEU A 40 -19.52 -0.83 -28.07
CA LEU A 40 -18.10 -1.16 -28.08
C LEU A 40 -17.83 -2.42 -28.91
N GLU A 41 -18.65 -3.48 -28.78
CA GLU A 41 -18.58 -4.70 -29.61
C GLU A 41 -18.73 -4.38 -31.09
N ARG A 42 -19.65 -3.47 -31.44
CA ARG A 42 -19.81 -2.99 -32.83
C ARG A 42 -18.57 -2.23 -33.33
N ALA A 43 -17.97 -1.40 -32.48
CA ALA A 43 -16.76 -0.66 -32.85
C ALA A 43 -15.53 -1.57 -33.00
N VAL A 44 -15.45 -2.64 -32.21
CA VAL A 44 -14.39 -3.66 -32.27
C VAL A 44 -14.62 -4.69 -33.38
N GLY A 45 -15.88 -4.93 -33.74
CA GLY A 45 -16.28 -5.93 -34.73
C GLY A 45 -16.30 -7.37 -34.20
N ALA A 46 -16.29 -7.55 -32.87
CA ALA A 46 -16.32 -8.87 -32.26
C ALA A 46 -16.99 -8.86 -30.87
N PRO A 47 -17.54 -9.97 -30.40
CA PRO A 47 -18.15 -10.06 -29.08
C PRO A 47 -17.10 -9.95 -27.97
N LEU A 48 -17.39 -9.13 -26.97
CA LEU A 48 -16.58 -8.97 -25.78
C LEU A 48 -17.13 -9.79 -24.60
N PHE A 49 -18.43 -10.13 -24.64
CA PHE A 49 -19.06 -10.93 -23.60
C PHE A 49 -19.81 -12.11 -24.17
N GLU A 50 -19.71 -13.27 -23.51
CA GLU A 50 -20.52 -14.44 -23.80
C GLU A 50 -21.92 -14.21 -23.24
N ARG A 51 -22.94 -14.33 -24.09
CA ARG A 51 -24.34 -14.17 -23.68
C ARG A 51 -24.81 -15.38 -22.90
N SER A 52 -24.87 -15.29 -21.58
CA SER A 52 -25.60 -16.24 -20.75
C SER A 52 -26.71 -15.51 -19.98
N ALA A 53 -27.78 -16.23 -19.64
CA ALA A 53 -28.97 -15.62 -19.01
C ALA A 53 -28.74 -15.03 -17.61
N ARG A 54 -27.59 -15.24 -16.99
CA ARG A 54 -27.32 -14.84 -15.58
C ARG A 54 -25.93 -14.24 -15.30
N SER A 55 -24.99 -14.24 -16.25
CA SER A 55 -23.64 -13.66 -16.03
C SER A 55 -23.05 -13.15 -17.33
N ALA A 56 -22.35 -12.03 -17.28
CA ALA A 56 -21.55 -11.49 -18.38
C ALA A 56 -20.12 -12.05 -18.27
N ARG A 57 -19.86 -13.19 -18.90
CA ARG A 57 -18.51 -13.76 -18.92
C ARG A 57 -17.69 -13.04 -20.00
N SER A 58 -16.60 -12.43 -19.58
CA SER A 58 -15.67 -11.75 -20.47
C SER A 58 -14.96 -12.72 -21.40
N THR A 59 -14.89 -12.40 -22.71
CA THR A 59 -14.07 -13.14 -23.67
C THR A 59 -12.58 -12.82 -23.48
N GLY A 60 -11.69 -13.67 -24.03
CA GLY A 60 -10.26 -13.36 -24.04
C GLY A 60 -9.92 -12.03 -24.75
N LEU A 61 -10.74 -11.62 -25.72
CA LEU A 61 -10.62 -10.31 -26.37
C LEU A 61 -10.98 -9.17 -25.42
N ALA A 62 -12.07 -9.32 -24.64
CA ALA A 62 -12.48 -8.33 -23.65
C ALA A 62 -11.37 -8.10 -22.61
N LEU A 63 -10.77 -9.18 -22.09
CA LEU A 63 -9.66 -9.10 -21.12
C LEU A 63 -8.47 -8.34 -21.71
N LYS A 64 -8.05 -8.69 -22.94
CA LYS A 64 -6.94 -8.01 -23.62
C LYS A 64 -7.25 -6.53 -23.93
N LEU A 65 -8.48 -6.23 -24.36
CA LEU A 65 -8.88 -4.86 -24.68
C LEU A 65 -8.95 -4.01 -23.41
N ALA A 66 -9.51 -4.54 -22.32
CA ALA A 66 -9.54 -3.85 -21.02
C ALA A 66 -8.12 -3.53 -20.53
N ASP A 67 -7.21 -4.49 -20.59
CA ASP A 67 -5.82 -4.33 -20.24
C ASP A 67 -5.12 -3.26 -21.10
N ARG A 68 -5.17 -3.38 -22.41
CA ARG A 68 -4.53 -2.42 -23.33
C ARG A 68 -5.14 -1.02 -23.32
N SER A 69 -6.40 -0.90 -22.92
CA SER A 69 -7.05 0.41 -22.79
C SER A 69 -6.58 1.21 -21.57
N ARG A 70 -5.96 0.59 -20.58
CA ARG A 70 -5.45 1.29 -19.38
C ARG A 70 -4.47 2.39 -19.72
N ASP A 71 -3.46 2.07 -20.54
CA ASP A 71 -2.46 3.06 -20.97
C ASP A 71 -3.08 4.22 -21.73
N ALA A 72 -4.00 3.93 -22.64
CA ALA A 72 -4.66 4.95 -23.46
C ALA A 72 -5.56 5.87 -22.61
N LEU A 73 -6.33 5.29 -21.70
CA LEU A 73 -7.19 6.04 -20.77
C LEU A 73 -6.36 6.87 -19.80
N GLY A 74 -5.29 6.30 -19.26
CA GLY A 74 -4.37 7.00 -18.38
C GLY A 74 -3.67 8.18 -19.06
N ALA A 75 -3.28 8.04 -20.34
CA ALA A 75 -2.72 9.14 -21.13
C ALA A 75 -3.75 10.24 -21.40
N LEU A 76 -5.01 9.87 -21.65
CA LEU A 76 -6.10 10.82 -21.84
C LEU A 76 -6.38 11.62 -20.56
N ASP A 77 -6.40 10.96 -19.41
CA ASP A 77 -6.58 11.61 -18.10
C ASP A 77 -5.42 12.56 -17.77
N ALA A 78 -4.19 12.17 -18.11
CA ALA A 78 -3.03 13.02 -17.95
C ALA A 78 -3.14 14.29 -18.82
N LEU A 79 -3.56 14.14 -20.09
CA LEU A 79 -3.77 15.27 -21.00
C LEU A 79 -4.88 16.20 -20.48
N GLU A 80 -6.00 15.66 -20.02
CA GLU A 80 -7.08 16.48 -19.47
C GLU A 80 -6.62 17.27 -18.23
N ARG A 81 -5.79 16.68 -17.37
CA ARG A 81 -5.19 17.39 -16.23
C ARG A 81 -4.22 18.48 -16.66
N GLU A 82 -3.34 18.18 -17.62
CA GLU A 82 -2.39 19.15 -18.16
C GLU A 82 -3.11 20.36 -18.77
N VAL A 83 -4.15 20.13 -19.55
CA VAL A 83 -4.96 21.20 -20.13
C VAL A 83 -5.65 22.03 -19.05
N ARG A 84 -6.19 21.40 -18.01
CA ARG A 84 -6.81 22.13 -16.89
C ARG A 84 -5.77 23.00 -16.17
N SER A 85 -4.58 22.48 -15.89
CA SER A 85 -3.52 23.26 -15.22
C SER A 85 -3.09 24.45 -16.06
N MET A 86 -2.99 24.32 -17.41
CA MET A 86 -2.68 25.42 -18.32
C MET A 86 -3.77 26.51 -18.33
N VAL A 87 -5.06 26.12 -18.19
CA VAL A 87 -6.20 27.06 -18.20
C VAL A 87 -6.31 27.82 -16.89
N VAL A 88 -6.04 27.17 -15.76
CA VAL A 88 -6.22 27.73 -14.41
C VAL A 88 -4.94 28.42 -13.91
N GLY A 89 -3.80 28.25 -14.60
CA GLY A 89 -2.48 28.72 -14.14
C GLY A 89 -1.95 27.93 -12.94
N ASP A 90 -2.42 26.71 -12.78
CA ASP A 90 -2.09 25.78 -11.69
C ASP A 90 -0.78 25.03 -12.00
N GLU A 91 0.05 24.79 -10.97
CA GLU A 91 1.32 24.05 -11.11
C GLU A 91 1.13 22.54 -11.24
N GLY A 92 -0.08 22.07 -11.45
CA GLY A 92 -0.47 20.69 -11.65
C GLY A 92 -1.12 20.04 -10.43
N SER A 93 -1.71 18.85 -10.63
CA SER A 93 -2.29 18.05 -9.58
C SER A 93 -1.59 16.70 -9.45
N LEU A 94 -1.44 16.21 -8.23
CA LEU A 94 -0.84 14.91 -7.90
C LEU A 94 -1.80 14.11 -7.02
N ARG A 95 -2.21 12.93 -7.48
CA ARG A 95 -3.01 12.00 -6.70
C ARG A 95 -2.13 10.89 -6.18
N LEU A 96 -2.01 10.81 -4.88
CA LEU A 96 -1.15 9.90 -4.16
C LEU A 96 -2.01 8.95 -3.31
N ALA A 97 -1.65 7.69 -3.25
CA ALA A 97 -2.19 6.76 -2.28
C ALA A 97 -1.07 6.22 -1.38
N SER A 98 -1.38 5.93 -0.13
CA SER A 98 -0.40 5.41 0.80
C SER A 98 -1.07 4.70 1.99
N PHE A 99 -0.33 3.94 2.76
CA PHE A 99 -0.81 3.20 3.92
C PHE A 99 -0.58 3.98 5.23
N ALA A 100 -1.36 3.65 6.27
CA ALA A 100 -1.45 4.42 7.51
C ALA A 100 -0.11 4.80 8.16
N THR A 101 0.84 3.87 8.30
CA THR A 101 2.13 4.17 8.96
C THR A 101 3.06 5.04 8.09
N ALA A 102 2.98 4.95 6.76
CA ALA A 102 3.69 5.87 5.88
C ALA A 102 3.04 7.26 5.89
N ASN A 103 1.69 7.34 5.96
CA ASN A 103 0.98 8.60 6.14
C ASN A 103 1.38 9.31 7.44
N ALA A 104 1.64 8.56 8.49
CA ALA A 104 2.05 9.14 9.78
C ALA A 104 3.53 9.58 9.83
N ARG A 105 4.44 8.86 9.15
CA ARG A 105 5.89 9.00 9.39
C ARG A 105 6.70 9.46 8.18
N ILE A 106 6.21 9.24 6.95
CA ILE A 106 6.92 9.60 5.71
C ILE A 106 6.25 10.79 5.04
N LEU A 107 4.95 10.67 4.79
CA LEU A 107 4.22 11.60 3.92
C LEU A 107 4.18 13.06 4.41
N PRO A 108 4.12 13.39 5.71
CA PRO A 108 4.08 14.78 6.14
C PRO A 108 5.29 15.59 5.64
N ALA A 109 6.51 15.07 5.84
CA ALA A 109 7.73 15.71 5.36
C ALA A 109 7.83 15.77 3.83
N VAL A 110 7.36 14.71 3.17
CA VAL A 110 7.33 14.65 1.69
C VAL A 110 6.38 15.70 1.12
N LEU A 111 5.16 15.78 1.65
CA LEU A 111 4.16 16.73 1.17
C LEU A 111 4.58 18.18 1.43
N GLU A 112 5.14 18.46 2.60
CA GLU A 112 5.74 19.77 2.91
C GLU A 112 6.81 20.14 1.86
N ALA A 113 7.72 19.22 1.55
CA ALA A 113 8.78 19.46 0.57
C ALA A 113 8.26 19.62 -0.87
N VAL A 114 7.22 18.88 -1.25
CA VAL A 114 6.56 19.03 -2.57
C VAL A 114 5.89 20.41 -2.68
N VAL A 115 5.09 20.79 -1.68
CA VAL A 115 4.39 22.09 -1.64
C VAL A 115 5.40 23.25 -1.59
N ALA A 116 6.51 23.11 -0.85
CA ALA A 116 7.56 24.14 -0.85
C ALA A 116 8.20 24.37 -2.23
N ARG A 117 8.31 23.31 -3.07
CA ARG A 117 8.85 23.41 -4.43
C ARG A 117 7.79 23.83 -5.46
N ARG A 118 6.52 23.58 -5.20
CA ARG A 118 5.38 23.86 -6.06
C ARG A 118 4.19 24.34 -5.23
N PRO A 119 4.17 25.64 -4.84
CA PRO A 119 3.18 26.18 -3.90
C PRO A 119 1.74 26.14 -4.39
N HIS A 120 1.52 26.08 -5.71
CA HIS A 120 0.19 26.03 -6.31
C HIS A 120 -0.20 24.63 -6.80
N ALA A 121 0.63 23.60 -6.52
CA ALA A 121 0.28 22.22 -6.84
C ALA A 121 -0.81 21.71 -5.92
N GLU A 122 -1.85 21.10 -6.49
CA GLU A 122 -2.88 20.40 -5.74
C GLU A 122 -2.42 18.98 -5.46
N VAL A 123 -2.29 18.60 -4.17
CA VAL A 123 -1.96 17.23 -3.79
C VAL A 123 -3.12 16.59 -3.05
N GLN A 124 -3.61 15.47 -3.58
CA GLN A 124 -4.63 14.64 -2.96
C GLN A 124 -3.97 13.36 -2.46
N LEU A 125 -4.26 12.98 -1.21
CA LEU A 125 -3.74 11.78 -0.57
C LEU A 125 -4.89 10.91 -0.08
N ASP A 126 -4.95 9.68 -0.59
CA ASP A 126 -5.88 8.65 -0.14
C ASP A 126 -5.14 7.58 0.67
N GLU A 127 -5.81 7.03 1.69
CA GLU A 127 -5.29 5.91 2.47
C GLU A 127 -5.84 4.58 1.93
N GLY A 128 -4.95 3.58 1.78
CA GLY A 128 -5.35 2.24 1.39
C GLY A 128 -4.21 1.23 1.53
N GLU A 129 -4.60 -0.03 1.71
CA GLU A 129 -3.67 -1.16 1.69
C GLU A 129 -3.18 -1.44 0.26
N PRO A 130 -2.01 -2.09 0.08
CA PRO A 130 -1.46 -2.35 -1.27
C PRO A 130 -2.45 -3.01 -2.23
N ASP A 131 -3.31 -3.93 -1.75
CA ASP A 131 -4.32 -4.62 -2.58
C ASP A 131 -5.43 -3.68 -3.05
N GLU A 132 -5.67 -2.58 -2.35
CA GLU A 132 -6.73 -1.61 -2.64
C GLU A 132 -6.28 -0.54 -3.64
N VAL A 133 -4.98 -0.19 -3.63
CA VAL A 133 -4.47 0.98 -4.37
C VAL A 133 -3.83 0.64 -5.71
N VAL A 134 -3.35 -0.59 -5.92
CA VAL A 134 -2.59 -0.99 -7.12
C VAL A 134 -3.41 -0.82 -8.40
N ASP A 135 -4.68 -1.22 -8.39
CA ASP A 135 -5.56 -1.06 -9.55
C ASP A 135 -5.77 0.43 -9.90
N GLY A 136 -5.88 1.30 -8.90
CA GLY A 136 -5.97 2.75 -9.10
C GLY A 136 -4.74 3.35 -9.77
N VAL A 137 -3.53 2.83 -9.46
CA VAL A 137 -2.29 3.23 -10.14
C VAL A 137 -2.26 2.74 -11.58
N LEU A 138 -2.65 1.47 -11.83
CA LEU A 138 -2.73 0.90 -13.17
C LEU A 138 -3.71 1.66 -14.06
N ASP A 139 -4.88 1.99 -13.52
CA ASP A 139 -5.94 2.68 -14.26
C ASP A 139 -5.68 4.19 -14.39
N GLY A 140 -4.62 4.74 -13.73
CA GLY A 140 -4.27 6.15 -13.77
C GLY A 140 -5.17 7.04 -12.93
N LEU A 141 -5.98 6.46 -12.07
CA LEU A 141 -6.78 7.18 -11.06
C LEU A 141 -5.89 7.73 -9.95
N VAL A 142 -4.76 7.08 -9.70
CA VAL A 142 -3.69 7.46 -8.77
C VAL A 142 -2.40 7.62 -9.56
N ASP A 143 -1.67 8.72 -9.36
CA ASP A 143 -0.42 9.00 -10.07
C ASP A 143 0.75 8.19 -9.50
N ALA A 144 0.80 8.05 -8.18
CA ALA A 144 1.77 7.22 -7.48
C ALA A 144 1.15 6.63 -6.21
N ALA A 145 1.67 5.49 -5.75
CA ALA A 145 1.31 4.91 -4.46
C ALA A 145 2.55 4.52 -3.67
N VAL A 146 2.57 4.83 -2.38
CA VAL A 146 3.52 4.26 -1.44
C VAL A 146 2.90 2.99 -0.88
N VAL A 147 3.57 1.86 -1.11
CA VAL A 147 3.07 0.52 -0.77
C VAL A 147 4.12 -0.27 -0.02
N PHE A 148 3.76 -1.44 0.45
CA PHE A 148 4.70 -2.32 1.13
C PHE A 148 4.50 -3.80 0.79
N GLU A 149 5.53 -4.57 1.05
CA GLU A 149 5.53 -6.03 1.10
C GLU A 149 6.39 -6.50 2.26
N TYR A 150 6.18 -7.73 2.71
CA TYR A 150 7.03 -8.34 3.72
C TYR A 150 7.97 -9.37 3.09
N ASP A 151 9.18 -9.53 3.63
CA ASP A 151 10.12 -10.57 3.19
C ASP A 151 9.47 -11.97 3.20
N LEU A 152 8.57 -12.20 4.16
CA LEU A 152 7.81 -13.44 4.31
C LEU A 152 6.53 -13.52 3.46
N ASP A 153 6.08 -12.41 2.91
CA ASP A 153 4.91 -12.32 2.04
C ASP A 153 5.25 -11.42 0.83
N PRO A 154 6.24 -11.85 0.00
CA PRO A 154 6.68 -11.06 -1.14
C PRO A 154 5.57 -10.95 -2.19
N ARG A 155 5.51 -9.81 -2.87
CA ARG A 155 4.51 -9.52 -3.89
C ARG A 155 5.14 -9.44 -5.27
N GLN A 156 4.37 -9.89 -6.26
CA GLN A 156 4.69 -9.61 -7.65
C GLN A 156 3.88 -8.39 -8.09
N TRP A 157 4.60 -7.30 -8.37
CA TRP A 157 3.99 -6.08 -8.86
C TRP A 157 3.72 -6.20 -10.37
N PRO A 158 2.60 -5.63 -10.88
CA PRO A 158 2.31 -5.62 -12.31
C PRO A 158 3.46 -5.07 -13.14
N LEU A 159 3.71 -5.69 -14.29
CA LEU A 159 4.85 -5.33 -15.17
C LEU A 159 4.74 -3.92 -15.76
N GLU A 160 3.55 -3.36 -15.81
CA GLU A 160 3.23 -2.00 -16.26
C GLU A 160 3.69 -0.94 -15.28
N LEU A 161 3.90 -1.33 -14.02
CA LEU A 161 4.34 -0.44 -12.96
C LEU A 161 5.86 -0.43 -12.82
N CYS A 162 6.38 0.70 -12.40
CA CYS A 162 7.70 0.85 -11.81
C CYS A 162 7.53 0.69 -10.29
N ALA A 163 8.35 -0.14 -9.66
CA ALA A 163 8.37 -0.37 -8.23
C ALA A 163 9.74 0.03 -7.68
N GLN A 164 9.86 1.28 -7.24
CA GLN A 164 11.10 1.81 -6.67
C GLN A 164 11.16 1.47 -5.18
N GLN A 165 12.26 0.86 -4.72
CA GLN A 165 12.50 0.62 -3.30
C GLN A 165 12.79 1.95 -2.60
N LEU A 166 12.06 2.26 -1.53
CA LEU A 166 12.27 3.44 -0.68
C LEU A 166 13.06 3.10 0.58
N LEU A 167 12.55 2.17 1.37
CA LEU A 167 13.24 1.72 2.58
C LEU A 167 12.89 0.26 2.91
N ALA A 168 13.73 -0.35 3.75
CA ALA A 168 13.46 -1.63 4.39
C ALA A 168 13.47 -1.41 5.91
N GLU A 169 12.32 -1.59 6.54
CA GLU A 169 12.17 -1.42 7.97
C GLU A 169 12.15 -2.78 8.68
N PRO A 170 12.89 -2.92 9.77
CA PRO A 170 12.91 -4.16 10.51
C PRO A 170 11.59 -4.41 11.23
N LEU A 171 11.19 -5.67 11.33
CA LEU A 171 10.13 -6.08 12.24
C LEU A 171 10.70 -6.24 13.66
N ARG A 172 9.94 -5.76 14.64
CA ARG A 172 10.31 -5.80 16.06
C ARG A 172 9.20 -6.46 16.87
N LEU A 173 9.58 -7.02 17.98
CA LEU A 173 8.65 -7.52 19.00
C LEU A 173 8.26 -6.38 19.93
N ALA A 174 6.98 -6.23 20.17
CA ALA A 174 6.43 -5.30 21.15
C ALA A 174 5.85 -6.11 22.32
N LEU A 175 6.30 -5.82 23.53
CA LEU A 175 5.91 -6.49 24.75
C LEU A 175 5.46 -5.45 25.80
N PRO A 176 4.53 -5.83 26.71
CA PRO A 176 4.22 -4.97 27.85
C PRO A 176 5.43 -4.92 28.82
N GLU A 177 5.59 -3.82 29.54
CA GLU A 177 6.66 -3.67 30.53
C GLU A 177 6.66 -4.78 31.60
N SER A 178 5.48 -5.27 31.96
CA SER A 178 5.30 -6.35 32.93
C SER A 178 5.64 -7.75 32.41
N HIS A 179 5.98 -7.88 31.13
CA HIS A 179 6.25 -9.18 30.52
C HIS A 179 7.54 -9.80 31.07
N ARG A 180 7.55 -11.15 31.26
CA ARG A 180 8.73 -11.89 31.77
C ARG A 180 10.02 -11.68 30.98
N LEU A 181 9.93 -11.32 29.70
CA LEU A 181 11.04 -11.02 28.81
C LEU A 181 11.23 -9.51 28.59
N SER A 182 10.52 -8.66 29.34
CA SER A 182 10.74 -7.22 29.28
C SER A 182 12.16 -6.89 29.72
N GLY A 183 12.81 -5.97 29.02
CA GLY A 183 14.23 -5.64 29.22
C GLY A 183 15.22 -6.49 28.40
N ALA A 184 14.78 -7.58 27.76
CA ALA A 184 15.62 -8.31 26.82
C ALA A 184 15.71 -7.56 25.49
N GLU A 185 16.92 -7.30 25.00
CA GLU A 185 17.15 -6.64 23.70
C GLU A 185 16.79 -7.55 22.50
N ARG A 186 16.96 -8.87 22.70
CA ARG A 186 16.75 -9.92 21.70
C ARG A 186 15.96 -11.06 22.30
N ILE A 187 14.91 -11.49 21.61
CA ILE A 187 14.01 -12.54 22.07
C ILE A 187 13.85 -13.57 20.95
N GLU A 188 13.97 -14.84 21.28
CA GLU A 188 13.58 -15.92 20.37
C GLU A 188 12.07 -15.94 20.25
N LEU A 189 11.55 -15.95 19.02
CA LEU A 189 10.09 -15.90 18.81
C LEU A 189 9.37 -17.10 19.46
N ARG A 190 10.06 -18.26 19.54
CA ARG A 190 9.56 -19.46 20.19
C ARG A 190 9.25 -19.26 21.66
N ASP A 191 9.97 -18.37 22.36
CA ASP A 191 9.72 -18.07 23.77
C ASP A 191 8.37 -17.39 23.99
N LEU A 192 7.74 -16.86 22.94
CA LEU A 192 6.45 -16.21 22.95
C LEU A 192 5.32 -17.11 22.39
N ALA A 193 5.57 -18.42 22.20
CA ALA A 193 4.62 -19.34 21.57
C ALA A 193 3.30 -19.46 22.34
N GLU A 194 3.35 -19.41 23.69
CA GLU A 194 2.18 -19.53 24.57
C GLU A 194 1.50 -18.17 24.86
N ASP A 195 2.11 -17.07 24.44
CA ASP A 195 1.58 -15.73 24.69
C ASP A 195 0.34 -15.45 23.83
N ALA A 196 -0.47 -14.49 24.26
CA ALA A 196 -1.55 -13.94 23.47
C ALA A 196 -0.96 -12.97 22.43
N TRP A 197 -1.38 -13.09 21.18
CA TRP A 197 -0.89 -12.25 20.09
C TRP A 197 -1.93 -11.22 19.67
N ILE A 198 -1.48 -10.00 19.42
CA ILE A 198 -2.25 -8.91 18.85
C ILE A 198 -1.71 -8.68 17.44
N CYS A 199 -2.59 -8.63 16.44
CA CYS A 199 -2.19 -8.60 15.03
C CYS A 199 -3.10 -7.71 14.21
N THR A 200 -2.71 -7.45 12.97
CA THR A 200 -3.58 -6.80 11.97
C THR A 200 -4.75 -7.70 11.56
N ARG A 201 -5.73 -7.15 10.82
CA ARG A 201 -6.91 -7.90 10.35
C ARG A 201 -6.50 -9.13 9.54
N GLN A 202 -7.37 -10.14 9.53
CA GLN A 202 -7.05 -11.48 9.01
C GLN A 202 -6.56 -11.50 7.57
N ASP A 203 -7.12 -10.66 6.71
CA ASP A 203 -6.85 -10.68 5.26
C ASP A 203 -5.69 -9.76 4.86
N THR A 204 -4.96 -9.20 5.82
CA THR A 204 -3.85 -8.29 5.56
C THR A 204 -2.50 -9.01 5.41
N ALA A 205 -1.56 -8.38 4.72
CA ALA A 205 -0.20 -8.87 4.58
C ALA A 205 0.52 -9.00 5.94
N GLY A 206 0.24 -8.12 6.91
CA GLY A 206 0.79 -8.19 8.27
C GLY A 206 0.35 -9.45 9.02
N ALA A 207 -0.93 -9.83 8.90
CA ALA A 207 -1.43 -11.06 9.51
C ALA A 207 -0.81 -12.31 8.87
N ARG A 208 -0.67 -12.34 7.54
CA ARG A 208 0.00 -13.45 6.84
C ARG A 208 1.46 -13.53 7.23
N CYS A 209 2.15 -12.39 7.36
CA CYS A 209 3.53 -12.31 7.81
C CYS A 209 3.71 -12.92 9.21
N LEU A 210 2.89 -12.54 10.20
CA LEU A 210 2.94 -13.10 11.55
C LEU A 210 2.75 -14.63 11.54
N VAL A 211 1.76 -15.13 10.81
CA VAL A 211 1.50 -16.58 10.73
C VAL A 211 2.70 -17.33 10.14
N ARG A 212 3.29 -16.81 9.07
CA ARG A 212 4.48 -17.43 8.45
C ARG A 212 5.72 -17.34 9.34
N LEU A 213 5.89 -16.23 10.04
CA LEU A 213 6.96 -16.02 11.00
C LEU A 213 6.88 -17.04 12.15
N ALA A 214 5.70 -17.20 12.75
CA ALA A 214 5.44 -18.17 13.80
C ALA A 214 5.62 -19.62 13.32
N ALA A 215 5.13 -19.94 12.13
CA ALA A 215 5.28 -21.26 11.52
C ALA A 215 6.76 -21.60 11.27
N ALA A 216 7.58 -20.64 10.84
CA ALA A 216 9.04 -20.84 10.68
C ALA A 216 9.73 -21.15 12.02
N CYS A 217 9.16 -20.68 13.14
CA CYS A 217 9.63 -20.98 14.51
C CYS A 217 8.92 -22.19 15.15
N GLY A 218 8.03 -22.87 14.42
CA GLY A 218 7.42 -24.14 14.83
C GLY A 218 6.19 -24.01 15.74
N PHE A 219 5.48 -22.86 15.72
CA PHE A 219 4.25 -22.70 16.50
C PHE A 219 3.14 -21.98 15.70
N VAL A 220 1.92 -22.02 16.23
CA VAL A 220 0.75 -21.30 15.71
C VAL A 220 0.39 -20.19 16.71
N PRO A 221 0.39 -18.91 16.31
CA PRO A 221 0.13 -17.82 17.24
C PRO A 221 -1.34 -17.81 17.68
N ARG A 222 -1.59 -17.70 18.99
CA ARG A 222 -2.93 -17.55 19.57
C ARG A 222 -3.35 -16.08 19.48
N ILE A 223 -3.93 -15.69 18.34
CA ILE A 223 -4.32 -14.31 18.07
C ILE A 223 -5.65 -14.00 18.79
N VAL A 224 -5.62 -13.04 19.72
CA VAL A 224 -6.75 -12.65 20.56
C VAL A 224 -7.39 -11.31 20.14
N PHE A 225 -6.61 -10.39 19.54
CA PHE A 225 -7.11 -9.10 19.05
C PHE A 225 -6.58 -8.82 17.64
N ARG A 226 -7.38 -8.08 16.87
CA ARG A 226 -7.04 -7.65 15.51
C ARG A 226 -7.44 -6.20 15.28
N SER A 227 -6.49 -5.40 14.79
CA SER A 227 -6.72 -4.02 14.36
C SER A 227 -5.72 -3.65 13.26
N ASN A 228 -6.12 -2.88 12.24
CA ASN A 228 -5.17 -2.29 11.29
C ASN A 228 -4.57 -0.97 11.82
N ASP A 229 -5.13 -0.44 12.89
CA ASP A 229 -4.58 0.73 13.59
C ASP A 229 -3.48 0.28 14.56
N TYR A 230 -2.25 0.64 14.24
CA TYR A 230 -1.09 0.29 15.07
C TYR A 230 -1.07 1.02 16.41
N SER A 231 -1.73 2.18 16.55
CA SER A 231 -1.88 2.84 17.86
C SER A 231 -2.70 1.96 18.80
N VAL A 232 -3.81 1.41 18.30
CA VAL A 232 -4.64 0.46 19.05
C VAL A 232 -3.86 -0.81 19.41
N ILE A 233 -3.04 -1.33 18.49
CA ILE A 233 -2.21 -2.51 18.77
C ILE A 233 -1.23 -2.20 19.92
N ARG A 234 -0.52 -1.07 19.88
CA ARG A 234 0.41 -0.64 20.94
C ARG A 234 -0.30 -0.44 22.28
N ASP A 235 -1.42 0.24 22.28
CA ASP A 235 -2.22 0.45 23.49
C ASP A 235 -2.63 -0.87 24.16
N LEU A 236 -3.06 -1.86 23.37
CA LEU A 236 -3.41 -3.19 23.87
C LEU A 236 -2.18 -3.92 24.42
N VAL A 237 -1.02 -3.81 23.76
CA VAL A 237 0.25 -4.37 24.26
C VAL A 237 0.65 -3.68 25.57
N ALA A 238 0.66 -2.35 25.62
CA ALA A 238 1.03 -1.59 26.82
C ALA A 238 0.17 -1.97 28.04
N ARG A 239 -1.09 -2.34 27.81
CA ARG A 239 -2.03 -2.80 28.88
C ARG A 239 -1.86 -4.28 29.24
N GLY A 240 -0.89 -4.98 28.69
CA GLY A 240 -0.63 -6.39 29.00
C GLY A 240 -1.62 -7.39 28.39
N LEU A 241 -2.34 -7.01 27.34
CA LEU A 241 -3.34 -7.87 26.69
C LEU A 241 -2.74 -8.85 25.66
N GLY A 242 -1.45 -8.73 25.39
CA GLY A 242 -0.71 -9.62 24.49
C GLY A 242 0.59 -9.02 24.01
N VAL A 243 1.24 -9.72 23.09
CA VAL A 243 2.45 -9.28 22.40
C VAL A 243 2.16 -9.05 20.91
N ALA A 244 3.00 -8.29 20.23
CA ALA A 244 2.81 -8.02 18.81
C ALA A 244 4.14 -8.00 18.03
N VAL A 245 4.05 -8.16 16.71
CA VAL A 245 5.13 -7.80 15.78
C VAL A 245 4.76 -6.48 15.11
N LEU A 246 5.65 -5.50 15.23
CA LEU A 246 5.48 -4.15 14.70
C LEU A 246 6.55 -3.87 13.63
N PRO A 247 6.20 -3.25 12.50
CA PRO A 247 7.17 -2.69 11.58
C PRO A 247 7.76 -1.39 12.13
N GLY A 248 8.96 -1.02 11.71
CA GLY A 248 9.69 0.13 12.23
C GLY A 248 8.92 1.44 12.25
N LEU A 249 8.15 1.73 11.19
CA LEU A 249 7.29 2.94 11.12
C LEU A 249 6.13 2.95 12.14
N ALA A 250 5.80 1.82 12.75
CA ALA A 250 4.74 1.70 13.75
C ALA A 250 5.26 1.77 15.19
N ILE A 251 6.57 1.92 15.39
CA ILE A 251 7.20 1.94 16.71
C ILE A 251 7.17 3.35 17.28
N ASP A 252 6.90 3.43 18.57
CA ASP A 252 7.08 4.60 19.44
C ASP A 252 7.60 4.15 20.83
N ASP A 253 7.67 5.08 21.79
CA ASP A 253 8.28 4.85 23.12
C ASP A 253 7.30 4.27 24.15
N GLU A 254 6.07 3.89 23.76
CA GLU A 254 5.03 3.47 24.73
C GLU A 254 5.13 1.99 25.15
N VAL A 255 5.88 1.16 24.41
CA VAL A 255 6.00 -0.28 24.66
C VAL A 255 7.45 -0.73 24.62
N HIS A 256 7.76 -1.81 25.35
CA HIS A 256 9.10 -2.42 25.26
C HIS A 256 9.29 -3.05 23.88
N ILE A 257 10.36 -2.64 23.21
CA ILE A 257 10.71 -3.11 21.86
C ILE A 257 11.95 -3.97 21.90
N ALA A 258 11.82 -5.21 21.40
CA ALA A 258 12.91 -6.15 21.29
C ALA A 258 13.16 -6.58 19.83
N ARG A 259 14.38 -7.00 19.53
CA ARG A 259 14.74 -7.63 18.26
C ARG A 259 14.35 -9.11 18.26
N ILE A 260 13.96 -9.64 17.11
CA ILE A 260 13.84 -11.10 16.92
C ILE A 260 15.26 -11.66 16.85
N ALA A 261 15.57 -12.69 17.66
CA ALA A 261 16.94 -13.14 17.90
C ALA A 261 17.58 -13.80 16.67
N ASP A 262 16.89 -14.74 16.04
CA ASP A 262 17.50 -15.64 15.06
C ASP A 262 17.43 -15.10 13.64
N TRP A 263 16.55 -14.19 13.38
CA TRP A 263 16.27 -13.68 12.04
C TRP A 263 15.56 -12.34 12.11
N GLN A 264 15.95 -11.43 11.22
CA GLN A 264 15.39 -10.08 11.17
C GLN A 264 14.61 -9.88 9.89
N PRO A 265 13.32 -10.25 9.86
CA PRO A 265 12.47 -9.99 8.70
C PRO A 265 12.20 -8.49 8.57
N HIS A 266 11.99 -8.05 7.34
CA HIS A 266 11.71 -6.64 7.03
C HIS A 266 10.35 -6.48 6.35
N ARG A 267 9.77 -5.30 6.52
CA ARG A 267 8.77 -4.75 5.64
C ARG A 267 9.47 -3.81 4.65
N ARG A 268 9.31 -4.07 3.36
CA ARG A 268 9.90 -3.25 2.28
C ARG A 268 8.89 -2.26 1.78
N VAL A 269 9.20 -0.99 1.92
CA VAL A 269 8.35 0.11 1.41
C VAL A 269 8.83 0.51 0.03
N LYS A 270 7.89 0.69 -0.89
CA LYS A 270 8.14 1.01 -2.30
C LYS A 270 7.23 2.12 -2.78
N ALA A 271 7.71 2.91 -3.74
CA ALA A 271 6.88 3.77 -4.55
C ALA A 271 6.48 3.03 -5.83
N LEU A 272 5.18 3.00 -6.10
CA LEU A 272 4.63 2.46 -7.35
C LEU A 272 4.11 3.61 -8.22
N HIS A 273 4.41 3.57 -9.51
CA HIS A 273 3.81 4.44 -10.51
C HIS A 273 3.81 3.75 -11.87
N ARG A 274 3.00 4.20 -12.82
CA ARG A 274 3.07 3.67 -14.18
C ARG A 274 4.39 4.03 -14.84
N LYS A 275 4.93 3.12 -15.66
CA LYS A 275 6.15 3.37 -16.44
C LYS A 275 6.00 4.57 -17.38
N GLN A 276 4.81 4.77 -17.93
CA GLN A 276 4.46 5.88 -18.82
C GLN A 276 3.62 6.94 -18.08
N ASN A 277 4.12 7.44 -16.95
CA ASN A 277 3.47 8.51 -16.21
C ASN A 277 4.08 9.86 -16.61
N SER A 278 3.28 10.73 -17.22
CA SER A 278 3.68 12.06 -17.69
C SER A 278 3.41 13.19 -16.67
N ASN A 279 2.99 12.87 -15.44
CA ASN A 279 2.73 13.89 -14.42
C ASN A 279 4.05 14.62 -14.06
N PRO A 280 4.15 15.95 -14.26
CA PRO A 280 5.38 16.71 -14.02
C PRO A 280 5.78 16.77 -12.53
N LEU A 281 4.86 16.49 -11.61
CA LEU A 281 5.13 16.45 -10.17
C LEU A 281 5.71 15.10 -9.72
N LEU A 282 5.59 14.04 -10.52
CA LEU A 282 6.05 12.71 -10.14
C LEU A 282 7.57 12.66 -9.84
N PRO A 283 8.47 13.23 -10.67
CA PRO A 283 9.89 13.22 -10.34
C PRO A 283 10.21 13.95 -9.03
N ILE A 284 9.50 15.06 -8.75
CA ILE A 284 9.66 15.83 -7.52
C ILE A 284 9.21 15.00 -6.32
N LEU A 285 8.06 14.31 -6.43
CA LEU A 285 7.57 13.42 -5.39
C LEU A 285 8.58 12.31 -5.07
N LEU A 286 9.09 11.61 -6.10
CA LEU A 286 10.03 10.50 -5.92
C LEU A 286 11.32 10.96 -5.23
N GLU A 287 11.87 12.10 -5.63
CA GLU A 287 13.04 12.70 -4.96
C GLU A 287 12.76 13.05 -3.49
N CYS A 288 11.57 13.62 -3.19
CA CYS A 288 11.20 13.94 -1.82
C CYS A 288 10.99 12.67 -0.98
N LEU A 289 10.41 11.60 -1.57
CA LEU A 289 10.26 10.30 -0.92
C LEU A 289 11.61 9.66 -0.57
N ASP A 290 12.54 9.62 -1.53
CA ASP A 290 13.88 9.09 -1.31
C ASP A 290 14.58 9.84 -0.17
N LYS A 291 14.55 11.17 -0.18
CA LYS A 291 15.18 12.00 0.85
C LYS A 291 14.58 11.76 2.23
N ALA A 292 13.25 11.75 2.36
CA ALA A 292 12.58 11.52 3.63
C ALA A 292 12.86 10.10 4.17
N CYS A 293 12.88 9.09 3.31
CA CYS A 293 13.22 7.73 3.69
C CYS A 293 14.68 7.57 4.12
N ASP A 294 15.62 8.23 3.44
CA ASP A 294 17.03 8.25 3.81
C ASP A 294 17.27 8.90 5.19
N GLU A 295 16.49 9.94 5.52
CA GLU A 295 16.54 10.59 6.85
C GLU A 295 16.03 9.65 7.94
N LEU A 296 14.94 8.92 7.70
CA LEU A 296 14.42 7.90 8.62
C LEU A 296 15.42 6.75 8.84
N ILE A 297 16.03 6.24 7.77
CA ILE A 297 17.03 5.17 7.86
C ILE A 297 18.21 5.60 8.72
N ARG A 298 18.71 6.82 8.53
CA ARG A 298 19.80 7.38 9.35
C ARG A 298 19.41 7.50 10.81
N GLY A 299 18.18 7.93 11.10
CA GLY A 299 17.65 7.97 12.47
C GLY A 299 17.67 6.59 13.13
N TRP A 300 17.14 5.57 12.47
CA TRP A 300 17.14 4.19 13.00
C TRP A 300 18.54 3.63 13.24
N GLN A 301 19.48 3.90 12.34
CA GLN A 301 20.88 3.46 12.51
C GLN A 301 21.54 4.13 13.72
N HIS A 302 21.21 5.39 13.98
CA HIS A 302 21.73 6.12 15.13
C HIS A 302 21.17 5.58 16.45
N ASP A 303 19.85 5.31 16.49
CA ASP A 303 19.17 4.74 17.66
C ASP A 303 19.66 3.31 17.97
N ASP A 304 19.86 2.48 16.93
CA ASP A 304 20.42 1.14 17.09
C ASP A 304 21.87 1.18 17.59
N ALA A 305 22.66 2.16 17.16
CA ALA A 305 24.03 2.35 17.65
C ALA A 305 24.08 2.86 19.10
N ALA A 306 23.16 3.75 19.47
CA ALA A 306 23.06 4.27 20.84
C ALA A 306 22.63 3.19 21.84
N ARG A 307 21.69 2.32 21.45
CA ARG A 307 21.23 1.18 22.28
C ARG A 307 22.28 0.07 22.40
N ASN A 308 23.25 -0.03 21.47
CA ASN A 308 24.34 -1.01 21.51
C ASN A 308 25.57 -0.53 22.28
N GLN A 309 25.61 0.68 22.84
CA GLN A 309 26.72 1.09 23.71
C GLN A 309 26.52 0.48 25.09
N PRO A 310 27.50 -0.32 25.60
CA PRO A 310 27.42 -0.87 26.95
C PRO A 310 27.31 0.31 27.93
N SER A 311 26.30 0.25 28.81
CA SER A 311 26.13 1.19 29.92
C SER A 311 27.48 1.35 30.60
N ARG A 312 28.08 2.53 30.57
CA ARG A 312 29.26 2.81 31.41
C ARG A 312 28.78 2.67 32.84
N VAL A 313 29.07 1.53 33.44
CA VAL A 313 28.96 1.36 34.87
C VAL A 313 29.97 2.36 35.47
N GLU A 314 29.46 3.47 36.01
CA GLU A 314 30.26 4.27 36.91
C GLU A 314 30.58 3.39 38.10
N ALA A 315 31.86 3.02 38.21
CA ALA A 315 32.37 2.35 39.38
C ALA A 315 32.36 3.34 40.58
N PRO A 316 32.03 2.84 41.80
CA PRO A 316 31.89 3.65 42.98
C PRO A 316 33.22 4.30 43.44
#